data_f58dbe26b15dd01463bba045b3bf1d70
#
_entry.id   f58dbe26b15dd01463bba045b3bf1d70
#
_cell.length_a   1.000
_cell.length_b   1.000
_cell.length_c   1.000
_cell.angle_alpha   90.00
_cell.angle_beta   90.00
_cell.angle_gamma   90.00
#
_symmetry.space_group_name_H-M   'P 1'
#
loop_
_entity.id
_entity.type
_entity.pdbx_description
1 polymer ?
#
loop_
_entity_poly.entity_id
_entity_poly.type
_entity_poly.pdbx_seq_one_letter_code
_entity_poly.pdbx_strand_id
1 'polypeptide(L)'
;MVHGRPDKRDPATVGEGTWAVHGGNEPDPGTGALRRPLVMANSYLLPADPEEMDWSNPEGLVYTRTTGANQLALETKLAALEGADAAIAVASGVAALHAVFFSRLKTGDHVVVSDVVYEAVWRLFTELLAERYQIESTFVDISDLDQVRAAMRPNTKLVHVETVANPTTKVADIAALAEIAHAGGALLVVDNTFTPPPLYRPLADGADLVIHSLTKYINGHGDAMGGAVIGASDLVTQVRRDSLTDLGAVISPFNAWLILRGSVTLPLRLARHQESAQRVAEFLAADPRIAFVAYPGLASHAEHDLAVRQFGGRGFGAMLAFALDGDSELQNRFVRELRVITSAVSLGHDESLIVHSGPSGRGGTEHYPEPFRRYGHLRLSVGLEDADDLIADLAAALDAVS
;
A
#
# COMPACT_ATOMS: atom_id res chain seq x y z
N MET A 1 -12.20 23.83 28.51
CA MET A 1 -12.74 23.16 27.32
C MET A 1 -13.57 21.99 27.82
N VAL A 2 -14.89 22.01 27.54
CA VAL A 2 -15.76 20.88 27.87
C VAL A 2 -15.39 19.80 26.88
N HIS A 3 -14.61 18.82 27.31
CA HIS A 3 -14.39 17.61 26.50
C HIS A 3 -15.75 16.91 26.41
N GLY A 4 -16.35 16.95 25.22
CA GLY A 4 -17.54 16.16 24.91
C GLY A 4 -17.24 14.69 25.24
N ARG A 5 -18.27 13.90 25.51
CA ARG A 5 -18.07 12.44 25.69
C ARG A 5 -17.43 11.88 24.41
N PRO A 6 -16.40 11.03 24.51
CA PRO A 6 -15.80 10.43 23.33
C PRO A 6 -16.83 9.57 22.58
N ASP A 7 -16.97 9.78 21.28
CA ASP A 7 -17.70 8.88 20.40
C ASP A 7 -16.71 7.88 19.81
N LYS A 8 -16.83 6.62 20.19
CA LYS A 8 -15.94 5.55 19.76
C LYS A 8 -15.88 5.31 18.25
N ARG A 9 -16.76 5.95 17.48
CA ARG A 9 -16.84 5.86 16.02
C ARG A 9 -16.33 7.12 15.32
N ASP A 10 -16.11 8.19 16.04
CA ASP A 10 -15.55 9.41 15.49
C ASP A 10 -14.03 9.45 15.73
N PRO A 11 -13.20 9.33 14.65
CA PRO A 11 -11.75 9.33 14.77
C PRO A 11 -11.17 10.62 15.35
N ALA A 12 -11.93 11.72 15.32
CA ALA A 12 -11.53 12.99 15.91
C ALA A 12 -11.64 13.02 17.45
N THR A 13 -12.44 12.12 18.04
CA THR A 13 -12.75 12.12 19.48
C THR A 13 -12.09 10.99 20.26
N VAL A 14 -11.52 9.97 19.58
CA VAL A 14 -10.87 8.83 20.20
C VAL A 14 -9.52 8.53 19.57
N GLY A 15 -8.66 7.82 20.31
CA GLY A 15 -7.39 7.35 19.77
C GLY A 15 -7.56 6.27 18.69
N GLU A 16 -6.57 6.13 17.83
CA GLU A 16 -6.56 5.23 16.66
C GLU A 16 -6.91 3.78 16.99
N GLY A 17 -6.39 3.22 18.09
CA GLY A 17 -6.71 1.85 18.52
C GLY A 17 -8.19 1.67 18.85
N THR A 18 -8.82 2.63 19.54
CA THR A 18 -10.27 2.60 19.84
C THR A 18 -11.08 2.68 18.55
N TRP A 19 -10.69 3.62 17.67
CA TRP A 19 -11.37 3.78 16.40
C TRP A 19 -11.20 2.55 15.49
N ALA A 20 -10.02 1.95 15.44
CA ALA A 20 -9.78 0.73 14.66
C ALA A 20 -10.75 -0.42 15.05
N VAL A 21 -11.09 -0.52 16.34
CA VAL A 21 -12.07 -1.51 16.83
C VAL A 21 -13.51 -1.17 16.41
N HIS A 22 -13.90 0.08 16.43
CA HIS A 22 -15.31 0.52 16.31
C HIS A 22 -15.68 1.15 14.98
N GLY A 23 -14.73 1.84 14.31
CA GLY A 23 -14.98 2.47 13.03
C GLY A 23 -15.35 1.45 11.95
N GLY A 24 -16.46 1.69 11.23
CA GLY A 24 -17.02 0.76 10.25
C GLY A 24 -17.63 -0.52 10.83
N ASN A 25 -17.60 -0.71 12.16
CA ASN A 25 -18.14 -1.89 12.85
C ASN A 25 -19.44 -1.53 13.63
N GLU A 26 -20.43 -1.06 12.92
CA GLU A 26 -21.75 -0.82 13.53
C GLU A 26 -22.50 -2.12 13.79
N PRO A 27 -23.25 -2.22 14.92
CA PRO A 27 -24.15 -3.33 15.14
C PRO A 27 -25.16 -3.45 14.00
N ASP A 28 -25.43 -4.68 13.60
CA ASP A 28 -26.46 -4.95 12.61
C ASP A 28 -27.86 -4.59 13.13
N PRO A 29 -28.60 -3.69 12.46
CA PRO A 29 -29.88 -3.24 12.96
C PRO A 29 -30.98 -4.33 12.95
N GLY A 30 -30.84 -5.35 12.09
CA GLY A 30 -31.81 -6.41 11.95
C GLY A 30 -31.69 -7.49 13.02
N THR A 31 -30.45 -7.79 13.45
CA THR A 31 -30.16 -8.89 14.39
C THR A 31 -29.59 -8.41 15.74
N GLY A 32 -29.11 -7.17 15.82
CA GLY A 32 -28.36 -6.66 16.97
C GLY A 32 -26.95 -7.22 17.09
N ALA A 33 -26.46 -7.96 16.09
CA ALA A 33 -25.10 -8.50 16.10
C ALA A 33 -24.04 -7.40 16.15
N LEU A 34 -23.05 -7.52 17.05
CA LEU A 34 -21.97 -6.53 17.21
C LEU A 34 -20.98 -6.50 16.04
N ARG A 35 -20.97 -7.52 15.21
CA ARG A 35 -20.20 -7.59 13.98
C ARG A 35 -21.15 -7.66 12.80
N ARG A 36 -20.87 -6.90 11.75
CA ARG A 36 -21.67 -6.93 10.52
C ARG A 36 -21.74 -8.37 9.99
N PRO A 37 -22.92 -8.87 9.65
CA PRO A 37 -23.05 -10.16 8.99
C PRO A 37 -22.41 -10.13 7.61
N LEU A 38 -22.03 -11.29 7.11
CA LEU A 38 -21.64 -11.48 5.73
C LEU A 38 -22.89 -11.49 4.85
N VAL A 39 -23.04 -10.47 4.00
CA VAL A 39 -24.15 -10.33 3.07
C VAL A 39 -23.69 -10.76 1.68
N MET A 40 -24.08 -11.99 1.27
CA MET A 40 -23.74 -12.58 -0.04
C MET A 40 -24.84 -12.31 -1.08
N ALA A 41 -25.32 -11.06 -1.16
CA ALA A 41 -26.32 -10.65 -2.13
C ALA A 41 -25.66 -10.00 -3.34
N ASN A 42 -26.15 -10.27 -4.55
CA ASN A 42 -25.79 -9.53 -5.76
C ASN A 42 -26.80 -8.42 -6.11
N SER A 43 -28.02 -8.49 -5.57
CA SER A 43 -29.11 -7.55 -5.83
C SER A 43 -29.82 -7.17 -4.56
N TYR A 44 -30.41 -5.99 -4.53
CA TYR A 44 -31.15 -5.44 -3.41
C TYR A 44 -32.54 -5.02 -3.86
N LEU A 45 -33.48 -4.88 -2.90
CA LEU A 45 -34.83 -4.41 -3.19
C LEU A 45 -34.77 -2.95 -3.68
N LEU A 46 -35.47 -2.72 -4.77
CA LEU A 46 -35.67 -1.36 -5.29
C LEU A 46 -36.95 -0.74 -4.72
N PRO A 47 -37.05 0.59 -4.66
CA PRO A 47 -38.31 1.27 -4.39
C PRO A 47 -39.39 0.83 -5.39
N ALA A 48 -40.65 0.81 -4.94
CA ALA A 48 -41.77 0.47 -5.82
C ALA A 48 -41.99 1.53 -6.92
N ASP A 49 -41.67 2.78 -6.62
CA ASP A 49 -41.69 3.90 -7.56
C ASP A 49 -40.30 4.11 -8.17
N PRO A 50 -40.11 3.94 -9.48
CA PRO A 50 -38.83 4.19 -10.12
C PRO A 50 -38.31 5.64 -9.99
N GLU A 51 -39.18 6.60 -9.75
CA GLU A 51 -38.81 8.01 -9.53
C GLU A 51 -38.12 8.23 -8.17
N GLU A 52 -38.30 7.32 -7.21
CA GLU A 52 -37.58 7.32 -5.93
C GLU A 52 -36.15 6.79 -6.04
N MET A 53 -35.76 6.27 -7.19
CA MET A 53 -34.40 5.74 -7.44
C MET A 53 -33.40 6.88 -7.66
N ASP A 54 -32.47 7.00 -6.74
CA ASP A 54 -31.28 7.84 -6.91
C ASP A 54 -30.09 7.01 -7.40
N TRP A 55 -29.91 6.93 -8.71
CA TRP A 55 -28.79 6.25 -9.36
C TRP A 55 -27.46 6.96 -9.16
N SER A 56 -27.47 8.19 -8.67
CA SER A 56 -26.26 8.98 -8.38
C SER A 56 -25.74 8.75 -6.96
N ASN A 57 -26.54 8.12 -6.08
CA ASN A 57 -26.14 7.85 -4.70
C ASN A 57 -25.06 6.78 -4.63
N PRO A 58 -23.81 7.13 -4.29
CA PRO A 58 -22.70 6.18 -4.22
C PRO A 58 -22.86 5.13 -3.11
N GLU A 59 -23.74 5.38 -2.15
CA GLU A 59 -24.06 4.47 -1.03
C GLU A 59 -25.32 3.65 -1.28
N GLY A 60 -26.03 3.90 -2.38
CA GLY A 60 -27.27 3.21 -2.72
C GLY A 60 -27.04 1.72 -3.00
N LEU A 61 -27.71 0.87 -2.25
CA LEU A 61 -27.66 -0.58 -2.44
C LEU A 61 -28.61 -1.00 -3.56
N VAL A 62 -28.09 -1.23 -4.75
CA VAL A 62 -28.86 -1.66 -5.93
C VAL A 62 -28.32 -3.00 -6.46
N TYR A 63 -27.05 -3.03 -6.78
CA TYR A 63 -26.37 -4.18 -7.34
C TYR A 63 -24.91 -4.22 -6.88
N THR A 64 -24.42 -5.35 -6.39
CA THR A 64 -23.12 -5.46 -5.71
C THR A 64 -21.93 -5.10 -6.59
N ARG A 65 -22.04 -5.14 -7.93
CA ARG A 65 -20.97 -4.66 -8.81
C ARG A 65 -20.68 -3.17 -8.57
N THR A 66 -21.69 -2.37 -8.27
CA THR A 66 -21.54 -0.94 -8.02
C THR A 66 -21.33 -0.65 -6.54
N THR A 67 -22.20 -1.20 -5.68
CA THR A 67 -22.17 -1.00 -4.23
C THR A 67 -22.80 -2.20 -3.52
N GLY A 68 -22.11 -2.79 -2.56
CA GLY A 68 -22.61 -3.88 -1.72
C GLY A 68 -22.43 -3.55 -0.23
N ALA A 69 -23.23 -4.16 0.63
CA ALA A 69 -23.27 -3.84 2.05
C ALA A 69 -21.91 -4.03 2.78
N ASN A 70 -21.16 -5.07 2.44
CA ASN A 70 -19.85 -5.33 3.03
C ASN A 70 -18.76 -4.44 2.41
N GLN A 71 -18.85 -4.16 1.11
CA GLN A 71 -17.95 -3.25 0.41
C GLN A 71 -18.09 -1.83 0.97
N LEU A 72 -19.32 -1.33 1.11
CA LEU A 72 -19.57 0.00 1.67
C LEU A 72 -19.03 0.14 3.10
N ALA A 73 -19.22 -0.87 3.94
CA ALA A 73 -18.67 -0.85 5.30
C ALA A 73 -17.13 -0.79 5.31
N LEU A 74 -16.48 -1.53 4.40
CA LEU A 74 -15.03 -1.47 4.22
C LEU A 74 -14.59 -0.10 3.70
N GLU A 75 -15.25 0.43 2.68
CA GLU A 75 -14.96 1.73 2.07
C GLU A 75 -15.06 2.88 3.08
N THR A 76 -16.15 2.91 3.89
CA THR A 76 -16.31 3.88 4.98
C THR A 76 -15.14 3.83 5.97
N LYS A 77 -14.70 2.62 6.33
CA LYS A 77 -13.54 2.46 7.22
C LYS A 77 -12.25 2.93 6.59
N LEU A 78 -12.01 2.60 5.32
CA LEU A 78 -10.79 2.98 4.60
C LEU A 78 -10.68 4.49 4.43
N ALA A 79 -11.78 5.16 4.06
CA ALA A 79 -11.83 6.62 3.97
C ALA A 79 -11.43 7.27 5.30
N ALA A 80 -12.04 6.83 6.40
CA ALA A 80 -11.71 7.38 7.71
C ALA A 80 -10.29 7.03 8.20
N LEU A 81 -9.74 5.86 7.84
CA LEU A 81 -8.34 5.50 8.13
C LEU A 81 -7.36 6.50 7.50
N GLU A 82 -7.58 6.89 6.26
CA GLU A 82 -6.75 7.86 5.55
C GLU A 82 -7.10 9.32 5.87
N GLY A 83 -8.23 9.57 6.55
CA GLY A 83 -8.73 10.93 6.76
C GLY A 83 -9.29 11.55 5.48
N ALA A 84 -9.88 10.73 4.62
CA ALA A 84 -10.44 11.11 3.33
C ALA A 84 -11.96 11.23 3.33
N ASP A 85 -12.51 11.87 2.29
CA ASP A 85 -13.96 11.99 2.09
C ASP A 85 -14.57 10.68 1.61
N ALA A 86 -13.86 9.92 0.76
CA ALA A 86 -14.40 8.73 0.13
C ALA A 86 -13.32 7.67 -0.18
N ALA A 87 -13.77 6.42 -0.33
CA ALA A 87 -12.96 5.31 -0.82
C ALA A 87 -13.78 4.39 -1.72
N ILE A 88 -13.10 3.64 -2.57
CA ILE A 88 -13.64 2.46 -3.24
C ILE A 88 -12.78 1.23 -2.92
N ALA A 89 -13.43 0.09 -2.75
CA ALA A 89 -12.78 -1.20 -2.58
C ALA A 89 -12.90 -2.03 -3.86
N VAL A 90 -11.77 -2.53 -4.34
CA VAL A 90 -11.63 -3.28 -5.60
C VAL A 90 -10.95 -4.64 -5.38
N ALA A 91 -10.95 -5.49 -6.39
CA ALA A 91 -10.56 -6.91 -6.29
C ALA A 91 -9.08 -7.15 -5.90
N SER A 92 -8.18 -6.20 -6.16
CA SER A 92 -6.75 -6.32 -5.84
C SER A 92 -6.07 -4.94 -5.86
N GLY A 93 -4.83 -4.84 -5.34
CA GLY A 93 -4.02 -3.63 -5.47
C GLY A 93 -3.77 -3.24 -6.94
N VAL A 94 -3.53 -4.23 -7.82
CA VAL A 94 -3.39 -3.98 -9.26
C VAL A 94 -4.69 -3.46 -9.86
N ALA A 95 -5.85 -3.93 -9.41
CA ALA A 95 -7.14 -3.39 -9.84
C ALA A 95 -7.31 -1.93 -9.40
N ALA A 96 -6.79 -1.54 -8.23
CA ALA A 96 -6.80 -0.14 -7.78
C ALA A 96 -5.90 0.76 -8.65
N LEU A 97 -4.71 0.29 -9.02
CA LEU A 97 -3.82 0.97 -9.97
C LEU A 97 -4.51 1.18 -11.32
N HIS A 98 -5.08 0.10 -11.90
CA HIS A 98 -5.85 0.19 -13.15
C HIS A 98 -7.03 1.15 -13.02
N ALA A 99 -7.77 1.09 -11.90
CA ALA A 99 -8.92 1.96 -11.67
C ALA A 99 -8.55 3.44 -11.79
N VAL A 100 -7.44 3.85 -11.19
CA VAL A 100 -6.95 5.22 -11.30
C VAL A 100 -6.46 5.53 -12.71
N PHE A 101 -5.57 4.70 -13.27
CA PHE A 101 -4.93 5.01 -14.55
C PHE A 101 -5.93 5.04 -15.70
N PHE A 102 -6.85 4.09 -15.79
CA PHE A 102 -7.86 4.06 -16.85
C PHE A 102 -8.95 5.12 -16.71
N SER A 103 -9.23 5.57 -15.47
CA SER A 103 -10.21 6.64 -15.27
C SER A 103 -9.62 8.04 -15.47
N ARG A 104 -8.30 8.20 -15.32
CA ARG A 104 -7.64 9.53 -15.31
C ARG A 104 -6.81 9.81 -16.56
N LEU A 105 -6.48 8.79 -17.35
CA LEU A 105 -5.60 8.91 -18.51
C LEU A 105 -6.33 8.56 -19.80
N LYS A 106 -6.00 9.27 -20.86
CA LYS A 106 -6.42 9.02 -22.23
C LYS A 106 -5.24 9.12 -23.19
N THR A 107 -5.41 8.65 -24.41
CA THR A 107 -4.40 8.75 -25.49
C THR A 107 -3.81 10.15 -25.57
N GLY A 108 -2.49 10.23 -25.58
CA GLY A 108 -1.72 11.48 -25.65
C GLY A 108 -1.46 12.14 -24.30
N ASP A 109 -1.95 11.58 -23.19
CA ASP A 109 -1.58 12.04 -21.85
C ASP A 109 -0.19 11.49 -21.44
N HIS A 110 0.44 12.19 -20.50
CA HIS A 110 1.75 11.84 -19.96
C HIS A 110 1.68 11.61 -18.45
N VAL A 111 2.53 10.69 -17.96
CA VAL A 111 2.68 10.36 -16.53
C VAL A 111 4.15 10.42 -16.15
N VAL A 112 4.45 11.05 -15.02
CA VAL A 112 5.75 10.93 -14.35
C VAL A 112 5.64 9.80 -13.32
N VAL A 113 6.55 8.84 -13.38
CA VAL A 113 6.54 7.62 -12.57
C VAL A 113 7.87 7.46 -11.86
N SER A 114 7.87 7.06 -10.59
CA SER A 114 9.12 6.66 -9.93
C SER A 114 9.82 5.56 -10.73
N ASP A 115 11.13 5.65 -10.88
CA ASP A 115 11.94 4.63 -11.54
C ASP A 115 11.98 3.31 -10.75
N VAL A 116 11.76 3.38 -9.44
CA VAL A 116 11.57 2.20 -8.58
C VAL A 116 10.11 2.14 -8.14
N VAL A 117 9.36 1.25 -8.75
CA VAL A 117 7.94 0.98 -8.45
C VAL A 117 7.66 -0.52 -8.49
N TYR A 118 6.51 -0.89 -7.97
CA TYR A 118 5.99 -2.26 -8.11
C TYR A 118 6.00 -2.73 -9.58
N GLU A 119 6.49 -3.95 -9.82
CA GLU A 119 6.68 -4.50 -11.18
C GLU A 119 5.47 -4.36 -12.10
N ALA A 120 4.25 -4.50 -11.56
CA ALA A 120 3.05 -4.35 -12.37
C ALA A 120 2.85 -2.90 -12.86
N VAL A 121 3.24 -1.89 -12.10
CA VAL A 121 3.22 -0.48 -12.54
C VAL A 121 4.22 -0.26 -13.65
N TRP A 122 5.45 -0.77 -13.48
CA TRP A 122 6.47 -0.72 -14.52
C TRP A 122 5.94 -1.28 -15.84
N ARG A 123 5.41 -2.53 -15.82
CA ARG A 123 4.85 -3.18 -17.01
C ARG A 123 3.62 -2.46 -17.57
N LEU A 124 2.79 -1.87 -16.74
CA LEU A 124 1.65 -1.07 -17.21
C LEU A 124 2.12 0.09 -18.08
N PHE A 125 3.12 0.85 -17.64
CA PHE A 125 3.57 2.05 -18.35
C PHE A 125 4.59 1.76 -19.44
N THR A 126 5.32 0.66 -19.42
CA THR A 126 6.28 0.32 -20.49
C THR A 126 5.66 -0.52 -21.62
N GLU A 127 4.62 -1.31 -21.32
CA GLU A 127 4.01 -2.24 -22.27
C GLU A 127 2.54 -1.87 -22.56
N LEU A 128 1.64 -2.08 -21.59
CA LEU A 128 0.20 -2.06 -21.85
C LEU A 128 -0.31 -0.65 -22.22
N LEU A 129 -0.02 0.34 -21.37
CA LEU A 129 -0.53 1.71 -21.55
C LEU A 129 0.21 2.43 -22.66
N ALA A 130 1.53 2.20 -22.81
CA ALA A 130 2.32 2.78 -23.87
C ALA A 130 1.91 2.24 -25.24
N GLU A 131 1.89 0.91 -25.42
CA GLU A 131 1.70 0.30 -26.73
C GLU A 131 0.25 0.34 -27.21
N ARG A 132 -0.72 0.11 -26.29
CA ARG A 132 -2.13 -0.05 -26.67
C ARG A 132 -2.94 1.22 -26.53
N TYR A 133 -2.58 2.09 -25.59
CA TYR A 133 -3.37 3.28 -25.28
C TYR A 133 -2.62 4.58 -25.59
N GLN A 134 -1.36 4.49 -26.03
CA GLN A 134 -0.52 5.64 -26.43
C GLN A 134 -0.41 6.67 -25.29
N ILE A 135 -0.27 6.17 -24.05
CA ILE A 135 0.01 6.99 -22.88
C ILE A 135 1.52 7.05 -22.72
N GLU A 136 2.05 8.26 -22.66
CA GLU A 136 3.48 8.50 -22.49
C GLU A 136 3.86 8.45 -21.01
N SER A 137 5.05 7.93 -20.71
CA SER A 137 5.57 7.93 -19.34
C SER A 137 7.03 8.33 -19.32
N THR A 138 7.44 9.03 -18.23
CA THR A 138 8.83 9.31 -17.92
C THR A 138 9.13 8.76 -16.53
N PHE A 139 10.05 7.80 -16.46
CA PHE A 139 10.55 7.24 -15.21
C PHE A 139 11.69 8.10 -14.68
N VAL A 140 11.65 8.47 -13.40
CA VAL A 140 12.60 9.38 -12.76
C VAL A 140 12.97 8.88 -11.37
N ASP A 141 14.17 9.19 -10.93
CA ASP A 141 14.53 9.08 -9.51
C ASP A 141 13.74 10.11 -8.70
N ILE A 142 12.75 9.63 -7.91
CA ILE A 142 11.88 10.51 -7.12
C ILE A 142 12.59 11.19 -5.95
N SER A 143 13.78 10.76 -5.57
CA SER A 143 14.61 11.45 -4.58
C SER A 143 15.33 12.68 -5.17
N ASP A 144 15.42 12.77 -6.49
CA ASP A 144 15.91 13.93 -7.23
C ASP A 144 14.73 14.79 -7.73
N LEU A 145 14.31 15.75 -6.91
CA LEU A 145 13.17 16.62 -7.23
C LEU A 145 13.39 17.48 -8.48
N ASP A 146 14.63 17.72 -8.88
CA ASP A 146 14.94 18.47 -10.11
C ASP A 146 14.70 17.59 -11.35
N GLN A 147 15.00 16.29 -11.29
CA GLN A 147 14.58 15.35 -12.34
C GLN A 147 13.06 15.28 -12.46
N VAL A 148 12.34 15.24 -11.33
CA VAL A 148 10.87 15.26 -11.34
C VAL A 148 10.35 16.51 -12.03
N ARG A 149 10.86 17.70 -11.67
CA ARG A 149 10.47 18.98 -12.31
C ARG A 149 10.76 18.97 -13.80
N ALA A 150 11.92 18.49 -14.20
CA ALA A 150 12.33 18.44 -15.62
C ALA A 150 11.48 17.46 -16.45
N ALA A 151 10.92 16.42 -15.82
CA ALA A 151 10.06 15.45 -16.47
C ALA A 151 8.60 15.94 -16.69
N MET A 152 8.19 17.02 -15.99
CA MET A 152 6.84 17.56 -16.13
C MET A 152 6.64 18.19 -17.51
N ARG A 153 5.50 17.89 -18.15
CA ARG A 153 5.10 18.36 -19.49
C ARG A 153 3.71 18.99 -19.46
N PRO A 154 3.33 19.82 -20.44
CA PRO A 154 1.96 20.39 -20.50
C PRO A 154 0.85 19.35 -20.52
N ASN A 155 1.12 18.14 -21.03
CA ASN A 155 0.19 17.00 -21.06
C ASN A 155 0.38 16.02 -19.91
N THR A 156 1.22 16.31 -18.91
CA THR A 156 1.31 15.48 -17.70
C THR A 156 0.03 15.56 -16.90
N LYS A 157 -0.56 14.40 -16.58
CA LYS A 157 -1.80 14.29 -15.82
C LYS A 157 -1.63 13.68 -14.44
N LEU A 158 -0.64 12.82 -14.30
CA LEU A 158 -0.35 12.15 -13.03
C LEU A 158 1.15 12.17 -12.74
N VAL A 159 1.47 12.27 -11.45
CA VAL A 159 2.73 11.84 -10.87
C VAL A 159 2.41 10.63 -9.99
N HIS A 160 3.03 9.47 -10.26
CA HIS A 160 2.79 8.25 -9.51
C HIS A 160 4.03 7.79 -8.75
N VAL A 161 3.88 7.58 -7.45
CA VAL A 161 4.96 7.17 -6.54
C VAL A 161 4.46 6.17 -5.50
N GLU A 162 5.39 5.43 -4.89
CA GLU A 162 5.16 4.69 -3.66
C GLU A 162 5.74 5.48 -2.49
N THR A 163 5.04 5.53 -1.35
CA THR A 163 5.57 6.22 -0.14
C THR A 163 6.93 5.66 0.26
N VAL A 164 7.05 4.34 0.24
CA VAL A 164 8.29 3.58 0.40
C VAL A 164 8.37 2.59 -0.75
N ALA A 165 9.36 2.74 -1.60
CA ALA A 165 9.46 2.02 -2.86
C ALA A 165 9.78 0.53 -2.68
N ASN A 166 9.06 -0.32 -3.40
CA ASN A 166 9.32 -1.74 -3.47
C ASN A 166 10.28 -2.08 -4.64
N PRO A 167 11.44 -2.71 -4.40
CA PRO A 167 11.91 -3.30 -3.14
C PRO A 167 12.97 -2.48 -2.41
N THR A 168 13.41 -1.36 -2.95
CA THR A 168 14.62 -0.63 -2.50
C THR A 168 14.43 0.12 -1.18
N THR A 169 13.22 0.25 -0.70
CA THR A 169 12.81 1.02 0.48
C THR A 169 13.11 2.52 0.42
N LYS A 170 13.42 3.05 -0.78
CA LYS A 170 13.57 4.49 -1.02
C LYS A 170 12.31 5.22 -0.58
N VAL A 171 12.45 6.33 0.16
CA VAL A 171 11.33 7.12 0.69
C VAL A 171 11.06 8.32 -0.21
N ALA A 172 9.81 8.51 -0.62
CA ALA A 172 9.37 9.66 -1.41
C ALA A 172 8.99 10.84 -0.51
N ASP A 173 9.46 12.05 -0.83
CA ASP A 173 9.01 13.30 -0.19
C ASP A 173 7.66 13.71 -0.76
N ILE A 174 6.58 13.26 -0.11
CA ILE A 174 5.22 13.42 -0.62
C ILE A 174 4.83 14.89 -0.73
N ALA A 175 5.16 15.70 0.27
CA ALA A 175 4.83 17.14 0.25
C ALA A 175 5.51 17.86 -0.92
N ALA A 176 6.80 17.63 -1.13
CA ALA A 176 7.54 18.24 -2.25
C ALA A 176 7.04 17.76 -3.61
N LEU A 177 6.69 16.47 -3.73
CA LEU A 177 6.12 15.90 -4.96
C LEU A 177 4.73 16.43 -5.26
N ALA A 178 3.91 16.66 -4.24
CA ALA A 178 2.59 17.29 -4.38
C ALA A 178 2.72 18.72 -4.94
N GLU A 179 3.63 19.52 -4.40
CA GLU A 179 3.90 20.87 -4.91
C GLU A 179 4.30 20.86 -6.39
N ILE A 180 5.17 19.93 -6.80
CA ILE A 180 5.62 19.81 -8.20
C ILE A 180 4.46 19.37 -9.10
N ALA A 181 3.71 18.35 -8.69
CA ALA A 181 2.56 17.85 -9.46
C ALA A 181 1.51 18.94 -9.68
N HIS A 182 1.11 19.61 -8.61
CA HIS A 182 0.08 20.67 -8.64
C HIS A 182 0.53 21.90 -9.43
N ALA A 183 1.80 22.31 -9.32
CA ALA A 183 2.35 23.39 -10.14
C ALA A 183 2.29 23.08 -11.64
N GLY A 184 2.39 21.79 -12.03
CA GLY A 184 2.24 21.31 -13.39
C GLY A 184 0.78 21.00 -13.81
N GLY A 185 -0.21 21.16 -12.90
CA GLY A 185 -1.62 20.83 -13.15
C GLY A 185 -1.90 19.33 -13.21
N ALA A 186 -1.02 18.51 -12.62
CA ALA A 186 -1.15 17.06 -12.51
C ALA A 186 -1.63 16.66 -11.09
N LEU A 187 -2.21 15.45 -10.96
CA LEU A 187 -2.54 14.86 -9.67
C LEU A 187 -1.33 14.05 -9.15
N LEU A 188 -1.13 14.06 -7.83
CA LEU A 188 -0.22 13.15 -7.15
C LEU A 188 -0.99 11.90 -6.69
N VAL A 189 -0.59 10.74 -7.21
CA VAL A 189 -1.15 9.42 -6.87
C VAL A 189 -0.11 8.62 -6.09
N VAL A 190 -0.42 8.28 -4.84
CA VAL A 190 0.53 7.63 -3.93
C VAL A 190 0.07 6.22 -3.58
N ASP A 191 0.88 5.21 -3.87
CA ASP A 191 0.69 3.87 -3.30
C ASP A 191 1.29 3.83 -1.90
N ASN A 192 0.41 3.74 -0.89
CA ASN A 192 0.78 3.76 0.53
C ASN A 192 0.75 2.35 1.16
N THR A 193 0.86 1.31 0.36
CA THR A 193 0.74 -0.09 0.81
C THR A 193 1.75 -0.47 1.89
N PHE A 194 3.00 0.06 1.83
CA PHE A 194 4.06 -0.28 2.80
C PHE A 194 3.94 0.47 4.13
N THR A 195 3.24 1.61 4.12
CA THR A 195 3.15 2.51 5.27
C THR A 195 1.71 2.90 5.59
N PRO A 196 0.77 1.92 5.73
CA PRO A 196 -0.63 2.24 5.94
C PRO A 196 -0.86 2.99 7.26
N PRO A 197 -1.97 3.74 7.40
CA PRO A 197 -2.33 4.32 8.69
C PRO A 197 -2.38 3.23 9.80
N PRO A 198 -1.93 3.51 11.03
CA PRO A 198 -1.62 4.84 11.57
C PRO A 198 -0.23 5.38 11.24
N LEU A 199 0.62 4.65 10.53
CA LEU A 199 1.99 5.07 10.28
C LEU A 199 2.03 6.38 9.46
N TYR A 200 1.38 6.40 8.30
CA TYR A 200 1.40 7.58 7.43
C TYR A 200 0.09 7.76 6.65
N ARG A 201 -0.26 9.01 6.39
CA ARG A 201 -1.43 9.43 5.60
C ARG A 201 -0.99 10.43 4.52
N PRO A 202 -0.72 10.00 3.29
CA PRO A 202 -0.24 10.87 2.21
C PRO A 202 -1.15 12.04 1.85
N LEU A 203 -2.47 11.89 2.05
CA LEU A 203 -3.44 12.97 1.79
C LEU A 203 -3.18 14.21 2.66
N ALA A 204 -2.64 14.03 3.87
CA ALA A 204 -2.29 15.14 4.76
C ALA A 204 -1.12 15.99 4.22
N ASP A 205 -0.28 15.40 3.37
CA ASP A 205 0.87 16.04 2.75
C ASP A 205 0.63 16.36 1.25
N GLY A 206 -0.64 16.37 0.82
CA GLY A 206 -1.05 16.88 -0.49
C GLY A 206 -1.22 15.84 -1.59
N ALA A 207 -1.17 14.53 -1.30
CA ALA A 207 -1.59 13.54 -2.27
C ALA A 207 -3.06 13.73 -2.65
N ASP A 208 -3.43 13.53 -3.92
CA ASP A 208 -4.81 13.65 -4.39
C ASP A 208 -5.55 12.31 -4.29
N LEU A 209 -4.87 11.23 -4.60
CA LEU A 209 -5.38 9.86 -4.48
C LEU A 209 -4.35 8.96 -3.81
N VAL A 210 -4.83 8.16 -2.88
CA VAL A 210 -4.05 7.11 -2.21
C VAL A 210 -4.52 5.74 -2.67
N ILE A 211 -3.57 4.87 -2.99
CA ILE A 211 -3.80 3.48 -3.35
C ILE A 211 -3.30 2.58 -2.22
N HIS A 212 -4.04 1.53 -1.94
CA HIS A 212 -3.58 0.43 -1.09
C HIS A 212 -3.83 -0.92 -1.74
N SER A 213 -2.86 -1.80 -1.65
CA SER A 213 -3.12 -3.24 -1.71
C SER A 213 -3.64 -3.68 -0.35
N LEU A 214 -4.95 -3.85 -0.23
CA LEU A 214 -5.60 -4.32 1.00
C LEU A 214 -5.19 -5.75 1.37
N THR A 215 -4.65 -6.50 0.41
CA THR A 215 -4.05 -7.83 0.55
C THR A 215 -2.94 -7.87 1.60
N LYS A 216 -2.29 -6.72 1.87
CA LYS A 216 -1.09 -6.58 2.70
C LYS A 216 -1.45 -6.24 4.15
N TYR A 217 -0.76 -5.31 4.78
CA TYR A 217 -0.91 -4.95 6.20
C TYR A 217 -2.35 -4.68 6.64
N ILE A 218 -3.21 -4.08 5.78
CA ILE A 218 -4.59 -3.74 6.17
C ILE A 218 -5.39 -5.02 6.47
N ASN A 219 -5.34 -6.02 5.61
CA ASN A 219 -5.87 -7.36 5.92
C ASN A 219 -5.00 -8.08 6.96
N GLY A 220 -3.71 -8.27 6.65
CA GLY A 220 -2.64 -8.73 7.52
C GLY A 220 -2.69 -10.20 7.96
N HIS A 221 -3.51 -11.04 7.30
CA HIS A 221 -3.70 -12.45 7.66
C HIS A 221 -3.43 -13.41 6.49
N GLY A 222 -2.97 -12.91 5.34
CA GLY A 222 -2.61 -13.76 4.20
C GLY A 222 -3.78 -14.48 3.50
N ASP A 223 -5.03 -14.21 3.88
CA ASP A 223 -6.23 -14.99 3.54
C ASP A 223 -7.20 -14.28 2.57
N ALA A 224 -6.98 -12.99 2.25
CA ALA A 224 -7.84 -12.24 1.35
C ALA A 224 -7.07 -11.27 0.45
N MET A 225 -7.52 -11.11 -0.78
CA MET A 225 -7.03 -10.09 -1.70
C MET A 225 -8.04 -8.94 -1.82
N GLY A 226 -7.50 -7.73 -1.94
CA GLY A 226 -8.26 -6.53 -2.22
C GLY A 226 -7.35 -5.36 -2.58
N GLY A 227 -7.95 -4.28 -3.05
CA GLY A 227 -7.32 -3.00 -3.30
C GLY A 227 -8.25 -1.86 -2.90
N ALA A 228 -7.72 -0.67 -2.76
CA ALA A 228 -8.50 0.53 -2.51
C ALA A 228 -7.95 1.73 -3.27
N VAL A 229 -8.85 2.64 -3.65
CA VAL A 229 -8.54 4.01 -4.06
C VAL A 229 -9.27 4.94 -3.11
N ILE A 230 -8.56 5.92 -2.56
CA ILE A 230 -9.02 6.76 -1.46
C ILE A 230 -8.66 8.21 -1.78
N GLY A 231 -9.58 9.16 -1.51
CA GLY A 231 -9.33 10.59 -1.76
C GLY A 231 -10.59 11.44 -1.66
N ALA A 232 -10.60 12.57 -2.35
CA ALA A 232 -11.75 13.47 -2.41
C ALA A 232 -12.95 12.81 -3.12
N SER A 233 -14.17 13.12 -2.68
CA SER A 233 -15.40 12.48 -3.15
C SER A 233 -15.60 12.55 -4.66
N ASP A 234 -15.29 13.67 -5.30
CA ASP A 234 -15.47 13.86 -6.74
C ASP A 234 -14.53 12.97 -7.55
N LEU A 235 -13.25 12.88 -7.16
CA LEU A 235 -12.26 12.02 -7.79
C LEU A 235 -12.62 10.53 -7.63
N VAL A 236 -12.97 10.13 -6.41
CA VAL A 236 -13.33 8.74 -6.08
C VAL A 236 -14.62 8.30 -6.77
N THR A 237 -15.63 9.19 -6.88
CA THR A 237 -16.89 8.91 -7.58
C THR A 237 -16.64 8.64 -9.08
N GLN A 238 -15.76 9.43 -9.71
CA GLN A 238 -15.40 9.19 -11.11
C GLN A 238 -14.69 7.85 -11.28
N VAL A 239 -13.70 7.56 -10.41
CA VAL A 239 -12.98 6.27 -10.45
C VAL A 239 -13.94 5.10 -10.20
N ARG A 240 -14.93 5.24 -9.29
CA ARG A 240 -15.98 4.23 -9.05
C ARG A 240 -16.76 3.93 -10.32
N ARG A 241 -17.27 4.97 -10.98
CA ARG A 241 -18.04 4.80 -12.20
C ARG A 241 -17.24 4.04 -13.26
N ASP A 242 -16.05 4.54 -13.57
CA ASP A 242 -15.23 4.02 -14.66
C ASP A 242 -14.70 2.61 -14.37
N SER A 243 -14.32 2.32 -13.11
CA SER A 243 -13.66 1.05 -12.75
C SER A 243 -14.61 -0.03 -12.21
N LEU A 244 -15.54 0.30 -11.34
CA LEU A 244 -16.46 -0.71 -10.79
C LEU A 244 -17.63 -0.95 -11.72
N THR A 245 -18.27 0.11 -12.20
CA THR A 245 -19.47 -0.01 -13.04
C THR A 245 -19.12 -0.50 -14.43
N ASP A 246 -18.11 0.10 -15.09
CA ASP A 246 -17.82 -0.15 -16.50
C ASP A 246 -16.74 -1.22 -16.74
N LEU A 247 -15.69 -1.30 -15.90
CA LEU A 247 -14.63 -2.31 -16.03
C LEU A 247 -14.81 -3.53 -15.12
N GLY A 248 -15.66 -3.44 -14.07
CA GLY A 248 -16.00 -4.58 -13.23
C GLY A 248 -14.93 -5.02 -12.23
N ALA A 249 -14.08 -4.13 -11.74
CA ALA A 249 -13.00 -4.42 -10.78
C ALA A 249 -13.50 -4.73 -9.35
N VAL A 250 -14.59 -5.47 -9.21
CA VAL A 250 -15.37 -5.65 -7.99
C VAL A 250 -14.70 -6.58 -7.00
N ILE A 251 -14.55 -6.15 -5.75
CA ILE A 251 -14.17 -7.04 -4.65
C ILE A 251 -15.37 -7.90 -4.20
N SER A 252 -15.12 -9.17 -3.89
CA SER A 252 -16.20 -10.04 -3.36
C SER A 252 -16.65 -9.56 -1.96
N PRO A 253 -17.94 -9.72 -1.61
CA PRO A 253 -18.41 -9.41 -0.26
C PRO A 253 -17.66 -10.17 0.84
N PHE A 254 -17.22 -11.39 0.55
CA PHE A 254 -16.46 -12.22 1.49
C PHE A 254 -15.07 -11.63 1.77
N ASN A 255 -14.33 -11.26 0.73
CA ASN A 255 -13.02 -10.62 0.91
C ASN A 255 -13.15 -9.25 1.61
N ALA A 256 -14.17 -8.45 1.25
CA ALA A 256 -14.43 -7.19 1.91
C ALA A 256 -14.70 -7.37 3.42
N TRP A 257 -15.45 -8.41 3.79
CA TRP A 257 -15.73 -8.76 5.18
C TRP A 257 -14.48 -9.22 5.93
N LEU A 258 -13.64 -10.09 5.32
CA LEU A 258 -12.36 -10.54 5.91
C LEU A 258 -11.41 -9.35 6.15
N ILE A 259 -11.26 -8.48 5.16
CA ILE A 259 -10.38 -7.31 5.25
C ILE A 259 -10.90 -6.33 6.32
N LEU A 260 -12.21 -6.07 6.38
CA LEU A 260 -12.81 -5.26 7.43
C LEU A 260 -12.50 -5.84 8.81
N ARG A 261 -12.60 -7.17 8.98
CA ARG A 261 -12.24 -7.88 10.21
C ARG A 261 -10.75 -7.76 10.52
N GLY A 262 -9.87 -7.99 9.54
CA GLY A 262 -8.42 -7.92 9.70
C GLY A 262 -7.94 -6.51 10.09
N SER A 263 -8.56 -5.47 9.54
CA SER A 263 -8.21 -4.07 9.80
C SER A 263 -8.43 -3.63 11.26
N VAL A 264 -9.21 -4.37 12.04
CA VAL A 264 -9.43 -4.06 13.47
C VAL A 264 -8.15 -4.10 14.29
N THR A 265 -7.25 -5.02 13.97
CA THR A 265 -5.97 -5.20 14.68
C THR A 265 -4.79 -4.52 14.00
N LEU A 266 -5.02 -3.77 12.91
CA LEU A 266 -3.96 -3.13 12.15
C LEU A 266 -2.99 -2.29 13.01
N PRO A 267 -3.44 -1.41 13.93
CA PRO A 267 -2.50 -0.62 14.74
C PRO A 267 -1.61 -1.48 15.65
N LEU A 268 -2.17 -2.54 16.24
CA LEU A 268 -1.42 -3.46 17.10
C LEU A 268 -0.40 -4.26 16.29
N ARG A 269 -0.81 -4.79 15.15
CA ARG A 269 0.07 -5.57 14.27
C ARG A 269 1.18 -4.70 13.72
N LEU A 270 0.85 -3.49 13.24
CA LEU A 270 1.84 -2.59 12.66
C LEU A 270 2.89 -2.17 13.70
N ALA A 271 2.50 -1.90 14.94
CA ALA A 271 3.44 -1.58 16.02
C ALA A 271 4.41 -2.76 16.26
N ARG A 272 3.90 -4.00 16.35
CA ARG A 272 4.74 -5.19 16.53
C ARG A 272 5.65 -5.44 15.32
N HIS A 273 5.12 -5.36 14.10
CA HIS A 273 5.92 -5.49 12.88
C HIS A 273 7.11 -4.53 12.87
N GLN A 274 6.88 -3.25 13.18
CA GLN A 274 7.90 -2.21 13.15
C GLN A 274 8.97 -2.40 14.24
N GLU A 275 8.55 -2.77 15.45
CA GLU A 275 9.48 -3.08 16.55
C GLU A 275 10.42 -4.23 16.17
N SER A 276 9.87 -5.31 15.64
CA SER A 276 10.65 -6.48 15.20
C SER A 276 11.55 -6.13 14.02
N ALA A 277 11.05 -5.36 13.03
CA ALA A 277 11.81 -4.96 11.85
C ALA A 277 13.02 -4.08 12.21
N GLN A 278 12.87 -3.15 13.15
CA GLN A 278 13.99 -2.32 13.62
C GLN A 278 15.10 -3.18 14.21
N ARG A 279 14.76 -4.11 15.11
CA ARG A 279 15.73 -5.03 15.73
C ARG A 279 16.41 -5.94 14.71
N VAL A 280 15.66 -6.50 13.78
CA VAL A 280 16.19 -7.34 12.69
C VAL A 280 17.14 -6.53 11.79
N ALA A 281 16.75 -5.31 11.42
CA ALA A 281 17.58 -4.45 10.57
C ALA A 281 18.90 -4.05 11.27
N GLU A 282 18.87 -3.74 12.56
CA GLU A 282 20.05 -3.44 13.37
C GLU A 282 20.99 -4.66 13.49
N PHE A 283 20.43 -5.85 13.71
CA PHE A 283 21.20 -7.10 13.74
C PHE A 283 21.91 -7.34 12.40
N LEU A 284 21.17 -7.25 11.29
CA LEU A 284 21.75 -7.45 9.96
C LEU A 284 22.80 -6.40 9.62
N ALA A 285 22.57 -5.14 9.97
CA ALA A 285 23.51 -4.05 9.71
C ALA A 285 24.83 -4.16 10.53
N ALA A 286 24.80 -4.86 11.65
CA ALA A 286 25.99 -5.09 12.48
C ALA A 286 26.80 -6.32 12.06
N ASP A 287 26.27 -7.21 11.21
CA ASP A 287 26.94 -8.43 10.79
C ASP A 287 27.87 -8.17 9.60
N PRO A 288 29.19 -8.47 9.70
CA PRO A 288 30.16 -8.16 8.64
C PRO A 288 29.95 -9.01 7.35
N ARG A 289 29.13 -10.05 7.37
CA ARG A 289 28.79 -10.87 6.20
C ARG A 289 27.70 -10.22 5.32
N ILE A 290 27.06 -9.16 5.82
CA ILE A 290 26.00 -8.43 5.11
C ILE A 290 26.64 -7.29 4.32
N ALA A 291 26.41 -7.27 3.00
CA ALA A 291 26.93 -6.26 2.10
C ALA A 291 26.20 -4.91 2.24
N PHE A 292 24.89 -4.95 2.43
CA PHE A 292 24.07 -3.77 2.71
C PHE A 292 22.75 -4.15 3.38
N VAL A 293 22.17 -3.18 4.09
CA VAL A 293 20.79 -3.22 4.58
C VAL A 293 20.11 -1.90 4.20
N ALA A 294 18.97 -1.99 3.51
CA ALA A 294 18.11 -0.87 3.17
C ALA A 294 16.84 -0.95 4.03
N TYR A 295 16.76 -0.07 5.03
CA TYR A 295 15.60 0.08 5.93
C TYR A 295 15.53 1.52 6.42
N PRO A 296 14.41 2.25 6.25
CA PRO A 296 14.32 3.67 6.58
C PRO A 296 14.57 4.00 8.06
N GLY A 297 14.42 3.02 8.95
CA GLY A 297 14.71 3.16 10.38
C GLY A 297 16.19 3.14 10.77
N LEU A 298 17.09 2.80 9.86
CA LEU A 298 18.54 2.86 10.09
C LEU A 298 19.08 4.25 9.74
N ALA A 299 19.92 4.81 10.60
CA ALA A 299 20.59 6.12 10.34
C ALA A 299 21.50 6.11 9.09
N SER A 300 21.88 4.93 8.61
CA SER A 300 22.65 4.76 7.35
C SER A 300 21.79 4.79 6.09
N HIS A 301 20.45 4.77 6.21
CA HIS A 301 19.58 4.88 5.06
C HIS A 301 19.58 6.29 4.48
N ALA A 302 19.67 6.42 3.16
CA ALA A 302 19.83 7.72 2.48
C ALA A 302 18.72 8.72 2.83
N GLU A 303 17.49 8.25 2.93
CA GLU A 303 16.29 9.06 3.25
C GLU A 303 15.85 8.93 4.72
N HIS A 304 16.74 8.52 5.65
CA HIS A 304 16.39 8.37 7.07
C HIS A 304 15.79 9.65 7.66
N ASP A 305 16.43 10.78 7.48
CA ASP A 305 15.97 12.07 8.01
C ASP A 305 14.62 12.50 7.43
N LEU A 306 14.38 12.20 6.15
CA LEU A 306 13.09 12.40 5.51
C LEU A 306 12.02 11.51 6.18
N ALA A 307 12.31 10.22 6.35
CA ALA A 307 11.40 9.27 6.99
C ALA A 307 11.06 9.67 8.44
N VAL A 308 12.05 10.11 9.22
CA VAL A 308 11.83 10.64 10.58
C VAL A 308 10.86 11.82 10.57
N ARG A 309 11.05 12.77 9.66
CA ARG A 309 10.22 13.97 9.52
C ARG A 309 8.80 13.60 9.07
N GLN A 310 8.70 12.85 7.96
CA GLN A 310 7.43 12.54 7.29
C GLN A 310 6.56 11.60 8.11
N PHE A 311 7.14 10.58 8.73
CA PHE A 311 6.39 9.65 9.55
C PHE A 311 6.18 10.14 11.00
N GLY A 312 6.80 11.24 11.41
CA GLY A 312 6.55 11.92 12.68
C GLY A 312 6.74 11.03 13.91
N GLY A 313 7.76 10.15 13.88
CA GLY A 313 8.08 9.25 14.99
C GLY A 313 7.14 8.06 15.18
N ARG A 314 6.23 7.79 14.23
CA ARG A 314 5.29 6.64 14.30
C ARG A 314 5.90 5.32 13.83
N GLY A 315 7.20 5.29 13.47
CA GLY A 315 7.93 4.14 12.98
C GLY A 315 8.32 4.26 11.51
N PHE A 316 8.78 3.14 10.91
CA PHE A 316 9.38 3.13 9.56
C PHE A 316 8.84 2.01 8.67
N GLY A 317 7.72 1.37 9.06
CA GLY A 317 7.22 0.17 8.40
C GLY A 317 8.00 -1.08 8.79
N ALA A 318 7.73 -2.18 8.09
CA ALA A 318 8.37 -3.47 8.41
C ALA A 318 8.88 -4.21 7.15
N MET A 319 9.18 -3.44 6.12
CA MET A 319 9.85 -3.94 4.92
C MET A 319 11.30 -3.51 4.93
N LEU A 320 12.19 -4.45 4.71
CA LEU A 320 13.61 -4.18 4.51
C LEU A 320 14.17 -5.00 3.36
N ALA A 321 15.26 -4.54 2.77
CA ALA A 321 16.02 -5.27 1.79
C ALA A 321 17.49 -5.35 2.23
N PHE A 322 18.14 -6.48 1.98
CA PHE A 322 19.54 -6.68 2.30
C PHE A 322 20.17 -7.67 1.34
N ALA A 323 21.48 -7.80 1.36
CA ALA A 323 22.17 -8.87 0.69
C ALA A 323 23.43 -9.28 1.48
N LEU A 324 23.78 -10.55 1.38
CA LEU A 324 25.08 -11.06 1.83
C LEU A 324 26.18 -10.59 0.88
N ASP A 325 27.40 -10.43 1.39
CA ASP A 325 28.59 -10.13 0.55
C ASP A 325 28.99 -11.39 -0.24
N GLY A 326 28.34 -11.56 -1.38
CA GLY A 326 28.55 -12.72 -2.26
C GLY A 326 27.60 -12.75 -3.46
N ASP A 327 27.61 -13.85 -4.17
CA ASP A 327 26.81 -14.03 -5.39
C ASP A 327 25.37 -14.51 -5.11
N SER A 328 24.59 -14.65 -6.18
CA SER A 328 23.20 -15.12 -6.08
C SER A 328 23.08 -16.55 -5.52
N GLU A 329 24.09 -17.40 -5.68
CA GLU A 329 24.05 -18.76 -5.12
C GLU A 329 24.24 -18.72 -3.60
N LEU A 330 25.08 -17.83 -3.08
CA LEU A 330 25.19 -17.59 -1.64
C LEU A 330 23.85 -17.13 -1.05
N GLN A 331 23.18 -16.16 -1.69
CA GLN A 331 21.84 -15.71 -1.28
C GLN A 331 20.85 -16.88 -1.28
N ASN A 332 20.85 -17.70 -2.32
CA ASN A 332 19.96 -18.87 -2.41
C ASN A 332 20.24 -19.91 -1.32
N ARG A 333 21.53 -20.20 -1.01
CA ARG A 333 21.88 -21.10 0.09
C ARG A 333 21.40 -20.58 1.42
N PHE A 334 21.60 -19.29 1.70
CA PHE A 334 21.12 -18.64 2.91
C PHE A 334 19.61 -18.80 3.08
N VAL A 335 18.82 -18.51 2.03
CA VAL A 335 17.35 -18.64 2.09
C VAL A 335 16.93 -20.10 2.37
N ARG A 336 17.66 -21.11 1.88
CA ARG A 336 17.34 -22.52 2.13
C ARG A 336 17.59 -22.96 3.58
N GLU A 337 18.47 -22.27 4.29
CA GLU A 337 18.79 -22.58 5.69
C GLU A 337 17.79 -21.98 6.69
N LEU A 338 16.98 -21.00 6.29
CA LEU A 338 15.94 -20.41 7.14
C LEU A 338 14.89 -21.46 7.55
N ARG A 339 14.41 -21.38 8.79
CA ARG A 339 13.44 -22.32 9.39
C ARG A 339 12.18 -21.64 9.93
N VAL A 340 12.28 -20.38 10.35
CA VAL A 340 11.19 -19.58 10.85
C VAL A 340 10.68 -18.66 9.74
N ILE A 341 11.59 -17.97 9.06
CA ILE A 341 11.26 -17.06 7.95
C ILE A 341 10.94 -17.89 6.70
N THR A 342 9.74 -17.69 6.15
CA THR A 342 9.24 -18.44 5.00
C THR A 342 9.64 -17.80 3.67
N SER A 343 10.22 -18.59 2.76
CA SER A 343 10.48 -18.15 1.37
C SER A 343 9.18 -18.15 0.58
N ALA A 344 8.55 -16.97 0.45
CA ALA A 344 7.31 -16.79 -0.28
C ALA A 344 7.14 -15.35 -0.75
N VAL A 345 6.35 -15.16 -1.81
CA VAL A 345 5.94 -13.84 -2.28
C VAL A 345 4.87 -13.26 -1.36
N SER A 346 4.61 -11.96 -1.47
CA SER A 346 3.73 -11.14 -0.66
C SER A 346 4.45 -10.43 0.48
N LEU A 347 3.71 -9.80 1.39
CA LEU A 347 4.23 -9.02 2.52
C LEU A 347 3.10 -8.60 3.47
N GLY A 348 3.48 -8.13 4.66
CA GLY A 348 2.53 -7.56 5.63
C GLY A 348 1.56 -8.58 6.22
N HIS A 349 1.94 -9.86 6.17
CA HIS A 349 1.24 -10.96 6.81
C HIS A 349 1.65 -11.08 8.29
N ASP A 350 0.95 -11.90 9.04
CA ASP A 350 1.34 -12.37 10.36
C ASP A 350 2.67 -13.15 10.34
N GLU A 351 2.98 -13.86 9.25
CA GLU A 351 4.26 -14.57 9.04
C GLU A 351 5.32 -13.69 8.37
N SER A 352 6.59 -13.87 8.77
CA SER A 352 7.75 -13.28 8.10
C SER A 352 8.02 -13.95 6.77
N LEU A 353 8.11 -13.14 5.70
CA LEU A 353 8.29 -13.62 4.34
C LEU A 353 9.55 -13.04 3.70
N ILE A 354 10.34 -13.90 3.04
CA ILE A 354 11.54 -13.48 2.32
C ILE A 354 11.46 -13.84 0.84
N VAL A 355 11.92 -12.93 -0.02
CA VAL A 355 12.03 -13.15 -1.47
C VAL A 355 13.43 -12.78 -1.92
N HIS A 356 14.11 -13.70 -2.59
CA HIS A 356 15.36 -13.42 -3.29
C HIS A 356 15.06 -12.91 -4.71
N SER A 357 15.62 -11.78 -5.05
CA SER A 357 15.66 -11.22 -6.40
C SER A 357 17.11 -11.03 -6.82
N GLY A 358 17.55 -11.80 -7.80
CA GLY A 358 18.90 -11.69 -8.34
C GLY A 358 19.13 -10.36 -9.08
N PRO A 359 20.39 -10.04 -9.44
CA PRO A 359 20.74 -8.79 -10.13
C PRO A 359 20.11 -8.66 -11.52
N SER A 360 19.64 -9.75 -12.12
CA SER A 360 18.93 -9.80 -13.40
C SER A 360 17.41 -10.02 -13.25
N GLY A 361 16.82 -9.52 -12.16
CA GLY A 361 15.40 -9.70 -11.85
C GLY A 361 14.43 -9.26 -12.96
N ARG A 362 13.17 -9.68 -12.88
CA ARG A 362 12.11 -9.33 -13.84
C ARG A 362 11.97 -7.81 -13.95
N GLY A 363 11.99 -7.26 -15.15
CA GLY A 363 11.76 -5.84 -15.42
C GLY A 363 13.01 -4.96 -15.48
N GLY A 364 14.23 -5.55 -15.34
CA GLY A 364 15.49 -4.79 -15.33
C GLY A 364 15.77 -4.14 -13.96
N THR A 365 17.02 -4.21 -13.53
CA THR A 365 17.47 -3.61 -12.26
C THR A 365 18.46 -2.47 -12.49
N GLU A 366 18.61 -2.02 -13.74
CA GLU A 366 19.61 -1.03 -14.15
C GLU A 366 19.40 0.33 -13.45
N HIS A 367 18.15 0.62 -13.09
CA HIS A 367 17.74 1.83 -12.37
C HIS A 367 17.78 1.68 -10.84
N TYR A 368 18.08 0.49 -10.33
CA TYR A 368 18.22 0.29 -8.88
C TYR A 368 19.55 0.86 -8.37
N PRO A 369 19.65 1.24 -7.07
CA PRO A 369 20.90 1.63 -6.45
C PRO A 369 22.02 0.59 -6.65
N GLU A 370 23.27 1.05 -6.66
CA GLU A 370 24.43 0.19 -6.96
C GLU A 370 24.46 -1.10 -6.15
N PRO A 371 24.24 -1.13 -4.82
CA PRO A 371 24.29 -2.39 -4.07
C PRO A 371 23.29 -3.42 -4.57
N PHE A 372 22.08 -2.99 -4.94
CA PHE A 372 21.05 -3.87 -5.49
C PHE A 372 21.44 -4.46 -6.85
N ARG A 373 22.09 -3.66 -7.69
CA ARG A 373 22.58 -4.12 -9.02
C ARG A 373 23.73 -5.11 -8.88
N ARG A 374 24.59 -4.89 -7.89
CA ARG A 374 25.79 -5.71 -7.68
C ARG A 374 25.47 -7.07 -7.06
N TYR A 375 24.69 -7.08 -5.98
CA TYR A 375 24.46 -8.28 -5.17
C TYR A 375 23.10 -8.93 -5.41
N GLY A 376 22.15 -8.26 -6.11
CA GLY A 376 20.75 -8.56 -5.97
C GLY A 376 20.24 -8.15 -4.59
N HIS A 377 19.14 -8.72 -4.15
CA HIS A 377 18.62 -8.44 -2.82
C HIS A 377 17.71 -9.54 -2.30
N LEU A 378 17.69 -9.65 -0.99
CA LEU A 378 16.70 -10.38 -0.20
C LEU A 378 15.72 -9.34 0.35
N ARG A 379 14.45 -9.37 -0.11
CA ARG A 379 13.39 -8.52 0.44
C ARG A 379 12.71 -9.28 1.57
N LEU A 380 12.79 -8.75 2.79
CA LEU A 380 12.18 -9.31 3.99
C LEU A 380 10.99 -8.47 4.43
N SER A 381 9.83 -9.11 4.55
CA SER A 381 8.65 -8.62 5.24
C SER A 381 8.63 -9.24 6.62
N VAL A 382 8.86 -8.42 7.66
CA VAL A 382 8.89 -8.91 9.04
C VAL A 382 7.47 -9.11 9.56
N GLY A 383 7.19 -10.30 10.09
CA GLY A 383 5.89 -10.71 10.62
C GLY A 383 5.68 -10.37 12.10
N LEU A 384 4.88 -11.19 12.78
CA LEU A 384 4.48 -11.00 14.18
C LEU A 384 5.21 -11.93 15.15
N GLU A 385 6.11 -12.76 14.64
CA GLU A 385 6.93 -13.68 15.44
C GLU A 385 7.78 -12.92 16.44
N ASP A 386 8.32 -13.62 17.42
CA ASP A 386 9.26 -13.02 18.37
C ASP A 386 10.56 -12.61 17.65
N ALA A 387 10.94 -11.35 17.83
CA ALA A 387 12.11 -10.79 17.13
C ALA A 387 13.41 -11.56 17.47
N ASP A 388 13.52 -12.14 18.66
CA ASP A 388 14.66 -12.97 19.06
C ASP A 388 14.73 -14.27 18.26
N ASP A 389 13.58 -14.88 17.93
CA ASP A 389 13.51 -16.08 17.11
C ASP A 389 13.87 -15.78 15.65
N LEU A 390 13.39 -14.65 15.11
CA LEU A 390 13.77 -14.19 13.77
C LEU A 390 15.28 -13.92 13.66
N ILE A 391 15.86 -13.26 14.67
CA ILE A 391 17.31 -13.00 14.72
C ILE A 391 18.10 -14.29 14.85
N ALA A 392 17.64 -15.24 15.68
CA ALA A 392 18.28 -16.54 15.82
C ALA A 392 18.24 -17.36 14.52
N ASP A 393 17.12 -17.32 13.78
CA ASP A 393 16.97 -17.97 12.48
C ASP A 393 17.93 -17.39 11.44
N LEU A 394 18.00 -16.05 11.36
CA LEU A 394 18.93 -15.33 10.48
C LEU A 394 20.39 -15.63 10.83
N ALA A 395 20.76 -15.61 12.11
CA ALA A 395 22.12 -15.91 12.57
C ALA A 395 22.52 -17.35 12.22
N ALA A 396 21.66 -18.33 12.49
CA ALA A 396 21.92 -19.73 12.19
C ALA A 396 22.08 -19.94 10.66
N ALA A 397 21.25 -19.31 9.84
CA ALA A 397 21.36 -19.38 8.38
C ALA A 397 22.66 -18.73 7.87
N LEU A 398 23.08 -17.59 8.44
CA LEU A 398 24.37 -16.96 8.14
C LEU A 398 25.54 -17.87 8.48
N ASP A 399 25.51 -18.51 9.66
CA ASP A 399 26.59 -19.44 10.10
C ASP A 399 26.68 -20.68 9.21
N ALA A 400 25.56 -21.19 8.70
CA ALA A 400 25.52 -22.37 7.84
C ALA A 400 26.10 -22.14 6.44
N VAL A 401 26.19 -20.87 5.99
CA VAL A 401 26.68 -20.55 4.63
C VAL A 401 28.03 -19.84 4.61
N SER A 402 28.59 -19.56 5.79
CA SER A 402 29.88 -18.88 5.97
C SER A 402 31.08 -19.75 5.62
#